data_7be8b3d979e7d679fce0dbd40b8816ea
#
_entry.id   7be8b3d979e7d679fce0dbd40b8816ea
#
_cell.length_a   1.000
_cell.length_b   1.000
_cell.length_c   1.000
_cell.angle_alpha   90.00
_cell.angle_beta   90.00
_cell.angle_gamma   90.00
#
_symmetry.space_group_name_H-M   'P 1'
#
loop_
_entity.id
_entity.type
_entity.pdbx_description
1 polymer ?
#
loop_
_entity_poly.entity_id
_entity_poly.type
_entity_poly.pdbx_seq_one_letter_code
_entity_poly.pdbx_strand_id
1 'polypeptide(L)'
;CYQAEEEVLKFHLQEAMQRVNMDAQPNGFATIIMDELNPDKIKKLKTACHEIAVKGDFIKYKNIYSGVLTECSSQSAGIQLADFAAGIMNGYLRGALLSRGKYEFATDLFNEFILPNLRHHPDGRIMGYGVREVPSDTTIRNKLSALFER
;
A
#
# COMPACT_ATOMS: atom_id res chain seq x y z
N CYS A 1 14.30 -1.98 14.40
CA CYS A 1 15.08 -2.13 13.17
C CYS A 1 14.77 -3.49 12.56
N TYR A 2 14.29 -3.55 11.33
CA TYR A 2 14.01 -4.84 10.65
C TYR A 2 15.34 -5.53 10.35
N GLN A 3 15.46 -6.81 10.69
CA GLN A 3 16.70 -7.58 10.53
C GLN A 3 16.71 -8.42 9.25
N ALA A 4 15.56 -8.63 8.61
CA ALA A 4 15.44 -9.40 7.39
C ALA A 4 14.42 -8.78 6.41
N GLU A 5 14.66 -8.93 5.12
CA GLU A 5 13.77 -8.48 4.04
C GLU A 5 12.34 -9.06 4.18
N GLU A 6 12.24 -10.30 4.66
CA GLU A 6 10.96 -10.98 4.89
C GLU A 6 10.12 -10.32 5.99
N GLU A 7 10.75 -9.80 7.05
CA GLU A 7 10.05 -9.08 8.12
C GLU A 7 9.49 -7.74 7.62
N VAL A 8 10.27 -7.03 6.80
CA VAL A 8 9.83 -5.78 6.17
C VAL A 8 8.63 -6.03 5.28
N LEU A 9 8.70 -7.05 4.43
CA LEU A 9 7.60 -7.43 3.54
C LEU A 9 6.35 -7.82 4.32
N LYS A 10 6.48 -8.65 5.35
CA LYS A 10 5.36 -9.07 6.20
C LYS A 10 4.69 -7.88 6.88
N PHE A 11 5.48 -6.92 7.37
CA PHE A 11 4.94 -5.71 7.97
C PHE A 11 4.16 -4.85 6.95
N HIS A 12 4.69 -4.66 5.75
CA HIS A 12 4.00 -3.91 4.70
C HIS A 12 2.68 -4.58 4.29
N LEU A 13 2.68 -5.91 4.16
CA LEU A 13 1.47 -6.68 3.89
C LEU A 13 0.44 -6.50 5.01
N GLN A 14 0.86 -6.59 6.26
CA GLN A 14 0.00 -6.41 7.41
C GLN A 14 -0.66 -5.02 7.42
N GLU A 15 0.12 -3.97 7.20
CA GLU A 15 -0.38 -2.60 7.12
C GLU A 15 -1.39 -2.40 5.97
N ALA A 16 -1.12 -2.97 4.81
CA ALA A 16 -2.04 -2.92 3.67
C ALA A 16 -3.33 -3.69 3.96
N MET A 17 -3.22 -4.91 4.48
CA MET A 17 -4.37 -5.75 4.82
C MET A 17 -5.25 -5.13 5.90
N GLN A 18 -4.68 -4.50 6.91
CA GLN A 18 -5.44 -3.77 7.92
C GLN A 18 -6.35 -2.71 7.29
N ARG A 19 -5.79 -1.88 6.42
CA ARG A 19 -6.54 -0.80 5.77
C ARG A 19 -7.65 -1.32 4.89
N VAL A 20 -7.34 -2.30 4.06
CA VAL A 20 -8.35 -2.94 3.19
C VAL A 20 -9.47 -3.59 4.03
N ASN A 21 -9.12 -4.28 5.11
CA ASN A 21 -10.12 -4.88 6.01
C ASN A 21 -10.99 -3.82 6.69
N MET A 22 -10.42 -2.69 7.07
CA MET A 22 -11.18 -1.59 7.67
C MET A 22 -12.10 -0.91 6.66
N ASP A 23 -11.65 -0.74 5.42
CA ASP A 23 -12.45 -0.13 4.36
C ASP A 23 -13.58 -1.04 3.87
N ALA A 24 -13.38 -2.35 3.91
CA ALA A 24 -14.40 -3.33 3.54
C ALA A 24 -15.52 -3.48 4.58
N GLN A 25 -15.40 -2.91 5.79
CA GLN A 25 -16.46 -2.98 6.80
C GLN A 25 -17.57 -1.95 6.53
N PRO A 26 -18.83 -2.20 6.98
CA PRO A 26 -19.30 -3.42 7.67
C PRO A 26 -19.70 -4.58 6.76
N ASN A 27 -19.96 -4.35 5.47
CA ASN A 27 -20.59 -5.31 4.58
C ASN A 27 -19.77 -5.67 3.34
N GLY A 28 -18.57 -5.12 3.22
CA GLY A 28 -17.67 -5.43 2.12
C GLY A 28 -16.86 -6.70 2.38
N PHE A 29 -16.30 -7.23 1.30
CA PHE A 29 -15.36 -8.34 1.32
C PHE A 29 -14.26 -8.07 0.31
N ALA A 30 -13.02 -8.31 0.69
CA ALA A 30 -11.86 -8.05 -0.15
C ALA A 30 -11.01 -9.31 -0.36
N THR A 31 -10.37 -9.38 -1.49
CA THR A 31 -9.35 -10.38 -1.80
C THR A 31 -8.08 -9.69 -2.29
N ILE A 32 -6.95 -10.34 -2.09
CA ILE A 32 -5.66 -9.87 -2.56
C ILE A 32 -5.34 -10.61 -3.86
N ILE A 33 -5.07 -9.84 -4.91
CA ILE A 33 -4.59 -10.34 -6.19
C ILE A 33 -3.18 -9.80 -6.39
N MET A 34 -2.24 -10.67 -6.70
CA MET A 34 -0.84 -10.31 -6.91
C MET A 34 -0.39 -10.71 -8.30
N ASP A 35 0.61 -10.01 -8.80
CA ASP A 35 1.29 -10.40 -10.04
C ASP A 35 1.95 -11.76 -9.88
N GLU A 36 2.04 -12.49 -10.98
CA GLU A 36 2.68 -13.79 -11.06
C GLU A 36 4.20 -13.64 -10.87
N LEU A 37 4.68 -14.08 -9.73
CA LEU A 37 6.08 -14.05 -9.35
C LEU A 37 6.70 -15.46 -9.44
N ASN A 38 7.99 -15.54 -9.13
CA ASN A 38 8.65 -16.83 -8.92
C ASN A 38 7.87 -17.67 -7.88
N PRO A 39 7.64 -18.98 -8.13
CA PRO A 39 6.82 -19.86 -7.27
C PRO A 39 7.19 -19.84 -5.80
N ASP A 40 8.49 -19.76 -5.47
CA ASP A 40 8.95 -19.72 -4.08
C ASP A 40 8.56 -18.42 -3.38
N LYS A 41 8.66 -17.29 -4.09
CA LYS A 41 8.21 -15.99 -3.58
C LYS A 41 6.70 -15.96 -3.38
N ILE A 42 5.94 -16.48 -4.32
CA ILE A 42 4.48 -16.61 -4.21
C ILE A 42 4.10 -17.45 -2.98
N LYS A 43 4.75 -18.60 -2.79
CA LYS A 43 4.48 -19.45 -1.63
C LYS A 43 4.72 -18.71 -0.31
N LYS A 44 5.83 -17.99 -0.18
CA LYS A 44 6.14 -17.20 1.02
C LYS A 44 5.10 -16.10 1.26
N LEU A 45 4.72 -15.37 0.21
CA LEU A 45 3.70 -14.33 0.29
C LEU A 45 2.33 -14.89 0.70
N LYS A 46 1.89 -15.97 0.08
CA LYS A 46 0.63 -16.65 0.43
C LYS A 46 0.61 -17.10 1.88
N THR A 47 1.72 -17.67 2.36
CA THR A 47 1.87 -18.07 3.76
C THR A 47 1.79 -16.85 4.68
N ALA A 48 2.51 -15.76 4.38
CA ALA A 48 2.48 -14.55 5.19
C ALA A 48 1.08 -13.92 5.24
N CYS A 49 0.40 -13.78 4.10
CA CYS A 49 -0.97 -13.25 4.05
C CYS A 49 -1.95 -14.13 4.85
N HIS A 50 -1.85 -15.47 4.70
CA HIS A 50 -2.69 -16.40 5.45
C HIS A 50 -2.45 -16.28 6.96
N GLU A 51 -1.20 -16.25 7.39
CA GLU A 51 -0.85 -16.08 8.80
C GLU A 51 -1.41 -14.76 9.36
N ILE A 52 -1.25 -13.64 8.65
CA ILE A 52 -1.79 -12.35 9.06
C ILE A 52 -3.31 -12.41 9.17
N ALA A 53 -3.98 -12.94 8.16
CA ALA A 53 -5.45 -13.00 8.13
C ALA A 53 -6.03 -13.89 9.23
N VAL A 54 -5.39 -15.04 9.54
CA VAL A 54 -5.89 -16.02 10.51
C VAL A 54 -5.52 -15.64 11.94
N LYS A 55 -4.26 -15.26 12.18
CA LYS A 55 -3.81 -14.88 13.53
C LYS A 55 -4.37 -13.53 13.94
N GLY A 56 -4.58 -12.63 12.97
CA GLY A 56 -4.87 -11.23 13.25
C GLY A 56 -3.67 -10.53 13.90
N ASP A 57 -3.92 -9.35 14.39
CA ASP A 57 -3.05 -8.62 15.31
C ASP A 57 -3.93 -7.97 16.39
N PHE A 58 -3.90 -6.65 16.57
CA PHE A 58 -4.85 -5.93 17.43
C PHE A 58 -6.24 -5.76 16.79
N ILE A 59 -6.41 -6.13 15.49
CA ILE A 59 -7.69 -6.19 14.81
C ILE A 59 -7.96 -7.61 14.27
N LYS A 60 -9.25 -7.94 14.06
CA LYS A 60 -9.66 -9.18 13.40
C LYS A 60 -9.93 -8.93 11.93
N TYR A 61 -9.33 -9.74 11.06
CA TYR A 61 -9.51 -9.68 9.62
C TYR A 61 -10.76 -10.47 9.19
N LYS A 62 -11.93 -9.86 9.36
CA LYS A 62 -13.22 -10.50 9.05
C LYS A 62 -13.66 -10.34 7.61
N ASN A 63 -13.20 -9.28 6.96
CA ASN A 63 -13.67 -8.82 5.65
C ASN A 63 -12.63 -9.03 4.55
N ILE A 64 -11.61 -9.83 4.83
CA ILE A 64 -10.56 -10.14 3.86
C ILE A 64 -10.42 -11.66 3.68
N TYR A 65 -10.30 -12.10 2.44
CA TYR A 65 -10.03 -13.50 2.15
C TYR A 65 -8.60 -13.85 2.58
N SER A 66 -8.45 -14.94 3.33
CA SER A 66 -7.16 -15.35 3.90
C SER A 66 -6.17 -15.94 2.87
N GLY A 67 -6.61 -16.14 1.64
CA GLY A 67 -5.77 -16.57 0.53
C GLY A 67 -5.37 -15.41 -0.37
N VAL A 68 -4.41 -15.67 -1.25
CA VAL A 68 -3.96 -14.75 -2.28
C VAL A 68 -4.16 -15.39 -3.64
N LEU A 69 -4.83 -14.68 -4.53
CA LEU A 69 -4.91 -15.04 -5.94
C LEU A 69 -3.70 -14.49 -6.67
N THR A 70 -3.28 -15.16 -7.73
CA THR A 70 -2.21 -14.71 -8.61
C THR A 70 -2.71 -14.64 -10.04
N GLU A 71 -2.38 -13.57 -10.73
CA GLU A 71 -2.71 -13.35 -12.13
C GLU A 71 -1.49 -12.82 -12.87
N CYS A 72 -1.42 -13.12 -14.17
CA CYS A 72 -0.40 -12.53 -15.04
C CYS A 72 -0.70 -11.06 -15.27
N SER A 73 0.25 -10.17 -14.97
CA SER A 73 0.08 -8.72 -15.13
C SER A 73 -0.28 -8.30 -16.55
N SER A 74 0.19 -9.03 -17.57
CA SER A 74 -0.18 -8.76 -18.96
C SER A 74 -1.66 -8.99 -19.28
N GLN A 75 -2.38 -9.73 -18.44
CA GLN A 75 -3.80 -10.07 -18.63
C GLN A 75 -4.71 -9.42 -17.57
N SER A 76 -4.13 -8.78 -16.56
CA SER A 76 -4.89 -8.18 -15.46
C SER A 76 -4.81 -6.65 -15.48
N ALA A 77 -5.87 -6.00 -15.93
CA ALA A 77 -5.98 -4.55 -15.90
C ALA A 77 -5.86 -3.99 -14.46
N GLY A 78 -6.32 -4.74 -13.45
CA GLY A 78 -6.21 -4.35 -12.05
C GLY A 78 -4.76 -4.29 -11.58
N ILE A 79 -3.93 -5.28 -11.92
CA ILE A 79 -2.51 -5.29 -11.59
C ILE A 79 -1.77 -4.17 -12.33
N GLN A 80 -2.04 -3.99 -13.63
CA GLN A 80 -1.45 -2.91 -14.41
C GLN A 80 -1.79 -1.53 -13.83
N LEU A 81 -3.04 -1.33 -13.41
CA LEU A 81 -3.46 -0.08 -12.76
C LEU A 81 -2.76 0.13 -11.41
N ALA A 82 -2.58 -0.92 -10.61
CA ALA A 82 -1.85 -0.85 -9.35
C ALA A 82 -0.38 -0.49 -9.57
N ASP A 83 0.28 -1.08 -10.55
CA ASP A 83 1.66 -0.76 -10.91
C ASP A 83 1.80 0.68 -11.41
N PHE A 84 0.86 1.14 -12.23
CA PHE A 84 0.83 2.51 -12.71
C PHE A 84 0.65 3.50 -11.54
N ALA A 85 -0.28 3.25 -10.63
CA ALA A 85 -0.51 4.07 -9.44
C ALA A 85 0.73 4.11 -8.53
N ALA A 86 1.38 2.95 -8.31
CA ALA A 86 2.62 2.86 -7.55
C ALA A 86 3.77 3.63 -8.21
N GLY A 87 3.87 3.56 -9.55
CA GLY A 87 4.83 4.31 -10.35
C GLY A 87 4.67 5.82 -10.23
N ILE A 88 3.43 6.32 -10.32
CA ILE A 88 3.09 7.74 -10.14
C ILE A 88 3.47 8.19 -8.72
N MET A 89 3.05 7.46 -7.69
CA MET A 89 3.37 7.76 -6.30
C MET A 89 4.88 7.82 -6.07
N ASN A 90 5.63 6.83 -6.58
CA ASN A 90 7.09 6.80 -6.46
C ASN A 90 7.74 7.99 -7.18
N GLY A 91 7.30 8.32 -8.39
CA GLY A 91 7.79 9.48 -9.14
C GLY A 91 7.56 10.80 -8.39
N TYR A 92 6.33 11.00 -7.90
CA TYR A 92 5.97 12.16 -7.09
C TYR A 92 6.83 12.29 -5.82
N LEU A 93 6.93 11.22 -5.02
CA LEU A 93 7.70 11.22 -3.78
C LEU A 93 9.21 11.44 -4.03
N ARG A 94 9.77 10.85 -5.07
CA ARG A 94 11.18 11.07 -5.43
C ARG A 94 11.45 12.51 -5.84
N GLY A 95 10.55 13.10 -6.61
CA GLY A 95 10.64 14.51 -6.97
C GLY A 95 10.57 15.44 -5.76
N ALA A 96 9.59 15.20 -4.89
CA ALA A 96 9.32 16.05 -3.73
C ALA A 96 10.34 15.89 -2.58
N LEU A 97 10.77 14.64 -2.29
CA LEU A 97 11.62 14.36 -1.13
C LEU A 97 13.11 14.37 -1.43
N LEU A 98 13.53 13.99 -2.64
CA LEU A 98 14.93 13.80 -2.99
C LEU A 98 15.47 14.92 -3.90
N SER A 99 14.63 15.81 -4.36
CA SER A 99 14.99 16.89 -5.32
C SER A 99 15.70 16.35 -6.57
N ARG A 100 15.45 15.09 -6.92
CA ARG A 100 16.07 14.40 -8.04
C ARG A 100 15.18 14.46 -9.25
N GLY A 101 15.47 15.41 -10.13
CA GLY A 101 14.81 15.56 -11.41
C GLY A 101 13.45 16.26 -11.31
N LYS A 102 13.00 16.77 -12.45
CA LYS A 102 11.65 17.31 -12.59
C LYS A 102 10.73 16.17 -13.01
N TYR A 103 9.95 15.67 -12.06
CA TYR A 103 8.89 14.69 -12.33
C TYR A 103 7.54 15.40 -12.49
N GLU A 104 7.50 16.46 -13.33
CA GLU A 104 6.28 17.26 -13.58
C GLU A 104 5.11 16.35 -13.96
N PHE A 105 5.31 15.46 -14.92
CA PHE A 105 4.30 14.49 -15.34
C PHE A 105 3.78 13.60 -14.20
N ALA A 106 4.66 13.08 -13.34
CA ALA A 106 4.24 12.29 -12.18
C ALA A 106 3.50 13.14 -11.14
N THR A 107 3.86 14.41 -11.00
CA THR A 107 3.17 15.35 -10.11
C THR A 107 1.77 15.67 -10.62
N ASP A 108 1.61 15.91 -11.91
CA ASP A 108 0.30 16.15 -12.50
C ASP A 108 -0.63 14.95 -12.36
N LEU A 109 -0.15 13.76 -12.73
CA LEU A 109 -0.92 12.53 -12.56
C LEU A 109 -1.24 12.21 -11.10
N PHE A 110 -0.30 12.50 -10.19
CA PHE A 110 -0.54 12.33 -8.77
C PHE A 110 -1.68 13.22 -8.28
N ASN A 111 -1.65 14.51 -8.62
CA ASN A 111 -2.67 15.47 -8.20
C ASN A 111 -4.04 15.17 -8.82
N GLU A 112 -4.07 14.70 -10.08
CA GLU A 112 -5.31 14.43 -10.80
C GLU A 112 -5.94 13.10 -10.41
N PHE A 113 -5.13 12.02 -10.27
CA PHE A 113 -5.66 10.67 -10.14
C PHE A 113 -5.39 10.00 -8.81
N ILE A 114 -4.27 10.30 -8.13
CA ILE A 114 -3.91 9.60 -6.90
C ILE A 114 -4.42 10.33 -5.67
N LEU A 115 -4.08 11.61 -5.54
CA LEU A 115 -4.40 12.41 -4.36
C LEU A 115 -5.91 12.42 -4.02
N PRO A 116 -6.85 12.58 -4.97
CA PRO A 116 -8.28 12.58 -4.67
C PRO A 116 -8.81 11.21 -4.20
N ASN A 117 -8.09 10.14 -4.53
CA ASN A 117 -8.47 8.76 -4.20
C ASN A 117 -7.71 8.19 -2.98
N LEU A 118 -6.81 8.96 -2.37
CA LEU A 118 -6.20 8.55 -1.11
C LEU A 118 -7.25 8.54 0.00
N ARG A 119 -7.13 7.56 0.89
CA ARG A 119 -8.00 7.48 2.05
C ARG A 119 -7.78 8.68 2.98
N HIS A 120 -8.87 9.30 3.39
CA HIS A 120 -8.86 10.42 4.34
C HIS A 120 -9.51 10.03 5.67
N HIS A 121 -9.05 10.61 6.74
CA HIS A 121 -9.80 10.66 7.99
C HIS A 121 -11.00 11.61 7.83
N PRO A 122 -12.09 11.48 8.62
CA PRO A 122 -13.21 12.42 8.56
C PRO A 122 -12.88 13.89 8.75
N ASP A 123 -11.74 14.21 9.38
CA ASP A 123 -11.21 15.58 9.51
C ASP A 123 -10.34 16.04 8.32
N GLY A 124 -10.22 15.21 7.28
CA GLY A 124 -9.47 15.52 6.06
C GLY A 124 -8.00 15.07 6.06
N ARG A 125 -7.46 14.58 7.17
CA ARG A 125 -6.05 14.13 7.22
C ARG A 125 -5.80 12.91 6.35
N ILE A 126 -4.69 12.91 5.62
CA ILE A 126 -4.21 11.79 4.80
C ILE A 126 -3.17 10.97 5.56
N MET A 127 -2.30 11.65 6.33
CA MET A 127 -1.26 10.96 7.09
C MET A 127 -1.82 9.99 8.13
N GLY A 128 -1.30 8.78 8.15
CA GLY A 128 -1.78 7.68 8.99
C GLY A 128 -3.01 6.94 8.42
N TYR A 129 -3.70 7.50 7.43
CA TYR A 129 -4.86 6.91 6.77
C TYR A 129 -4.57 6.51 5.32
N GLY A 130 -4.35 7.44 4.42
CA GLY A 130 -4.00 7.18 3.02
C GLY A 130 -2.50 6.99 2.79
N VAL A 131 -1.69 7.65 3.60
CA VAL A 131 -0.21 7.58 3.53
C VAL A 131 0.35 7.30 4.92
N ARG A 132 1.33 6.40 4.99
CA ARG A 132 2.07 6.10 6.23
C ARG A 132 3.53 5.81 5.92
N GLU A 133 4.42 6.38 6.70
CA GLU A 133 5.84 6.04 6.66
C GLU A 133 6.14 4.71 7.38
N VAL A 134 7.02 3.92 6.81
CA VAL A 134 7.46 2.64 7.39
C VAL A 134 8.96 2.45 7.10
N PRO A 135 9.78 2.25 8.12
CA PRO A 135 9.50 2.34 9.55
C PRO A 135 9.13 3.75 9.99
N SER A 136 8.51 3.90 11.16
CA SER A 136 8.18 5.21 11.70
C SER A 136 9.43 6.06 11.90
N ASP A 137 9.51 7.19 11.22
CA ASP A 137 10.61 8.16 11.28
C ASP A 137 10.04 9.57 11.31
N THR A 138 10.37 10.31 12.35
CA THR A 138 9.81 11.67 12.58
C THR A 138 10.23 12.64 11.47
N THR A 139 11.45 12.52 10.93
CA THR A 139 11.93 13.41 9.86
C THR A 139 11.18 13.15 8.57
N ILE A 140 11.00 11.88 8.22
CA ILE A 140 10.22 11.48 7.02
C ILE A 140 8.77 11.88 7.20
N ARG A 141 8.18 11.62 8.37
CA ARG A 141 6.80 12.00 8.70
C ARG A 141 6.55 13.48 8.49
N ASN A 142 7.41 14.35 9.05
CA ASN A 142 7.26 15.80 8.90
C ASN A 142 7.32 16.24 7.43
N LYS A 143 8.20 15.64 6.63
CA LYS A 143 8.26 15.91 5.19
C LYS A 143 7.00 15.46 4.46
N LEU A 144 6.48 14.28 4.78
CA LEU A 144 5.25 13.77 4.19
C LEU A 144 4.04 14.61 4.60
N SER A 145 3.92 14.97 5.89
CA SER A 145 2.84 15.87 6.35
C SER A 145 2.85 17.20 5.59
N ALA A 146 4.01 17.77 5.35
CA ALA A 146 4.13 19.01 4.55
C ALA A 146 3.69 18.84 3.09
N LEU A 147 3.69 17.61 2.54
CA LEU A 147 3.23 17.32 1.18
C LEU A 147 1.73 17.02 1.10
N PHE A 148 1.18 16.34 2.10
CA PHE A 148 -0.18 15.77 2.06
C PHE A 148 -1.21 16.49 2.92
N GLU A 149 -0.80 17.36 3.84
CA GLU A 149 -1.69 18.08 4.77
C GLU A 149 -1.65 19.60 4.48
N ARG A 150 -1.85 19.95 3.21
CA ARG A 150 -1.88 21.35 2.75
C ARG A 150 -3.29 21.92 2.76
#